data_0f1226752614cc8f85b87652538aec47
#
_entry.id   0f1226752614cc8f85b87652538aec47
#
_cell.length_a   1.000
_cell.length_b   1.000
_cell.length_c   1.000
_cell.angle_alpha   90.00
_cell.angle_beta   90.00
_cell.angle_gamma   90.00
#
_symmetry.space_group_name_H-M   'P 1'
#
loop_
_entity.id
_entity.type
_entity.pdbx_description
1 polymer ?
#
loop_
_entity_poly.entity_id
_entity_poly.type
_entity_poly.pdbx_seq_one_letter_code
_entity_poly.pdbx_strand_id
1 'polypeptide(L)'
;IRDRVNPRIQVEHTVTEEVTGIDIVKAQIKIAEGEKIGNHPALPKQEDIHLNGFAIQCRVTTEDPLNNFMPDYGKIMTYRSAAGFGVRLDAANASAGSIITPYYDSLLVKVTTWAKHQDDCIKRMDRALREFRIRGVKTNLVFLESLINNKDFLEGNYNTNFVDTKKELYAYNPQKDRASKIVSYLGNIIVNGHNDISGR
;
A
#
# COMPACT_ATOMS: atom_id res chain seq x y z
N ILE A 1 -4.01 -21.30 -20.07
CA ILE A 1 -4.76 -20.58 -21.11
C ILE A 1 -5.19 -19.27 -20.48
N ARG A 2 -4.81 -18.12 -21.06
CA ARG A 2 -5.25 -16.80 -20.58
C ARG A 2 -6.61 -16.51 -21.20
N ASP A 3 -7.65 -16.55 -20.41
CA ASP A 3 -9.01 -16.29 -20.85
C ASP A 3 -9.33 -14.80 -21.03
N ARG A 4 -8.48 -13.91 -20.48
CA ARG A 4 -8.62 -12.45 -20.59
C ARG A 4 -7.28 -11.76 -20.78
N VAL A 5 -7.27 -10.75 -21.68
CA VAL A 5 -6.17 -9.79 -21.85
C VAL A 5 -6.73 -8.39 -21.63
N ASN A 6 -6.09 -7.60 -20.78
CA ASN A 6 -6.40 -6.19 -20.58
C ASN A 6 -5.47 -5.35 -21.47
N PRO A 7 -5.87 -4.92 -22.67
CA PRO A 7 -4.98 -4.20 -23.60
C PRO A 7 -4.83 -2.71 -23.19
N ARG A 8 -4.43 -2.46 -21.97
CA ARG A 8 -4.22 -1.15 -21.37
C ARG A 8 -3.18 -1.21 -20.28
N ILE A 9 -2.65 -0.07 -19.86
CA ILE A 9 -1.84 0.03 -18.67
C ILE A 9 -2.64 -0.44 -17.45
N GLN A 10 -1.98 -1.14 -16.54
CA GLN A 10 -2.61 -1.67 -15.33
C GLN A 10 -2.06 -0.96 -14.09
N VAL A 11 -2.77 -1.08 -12.97
CA VAL A 11 -2.41 -0.41 -11.71
C VAL A 11 -1.01 -0.81 -11.25
N GLU A 12 -0.63 -2.06 -11.48
CA GLU A 12 0.63 -2.68 -11.07
C GLU A 12 1.86 -2.31 -11.93
N HIS A 13 1.72 -1.47 -12.97
CA HIS A 13 2.83 -1.08 -13.86
C HIS A 13 4.04 -0.51 -13.11
N THR A 14 3.81 0.11 -11.95
CA THR A 14 4.88 0.77 -11.19
C THR A 14 5.98 -0.16 -10.72
N VAL A 15 5.68 -1.44 -10.41
CA VAL A 15 6.73 -2.42 -10.05
C VAL A 15 7.66 -2.71 -11.22
N THR A 16 7.11 -2.81 -12.42
CA THR A 16 7.91 -2.99 -13.64
C THR A 16 8.79 -1.76 -13.91
N GLU A 17 8.22 -0.57 -13.78
CA GLU A 17 8.96 0.69 -13.96
C GLU A 17 10.12 0.82 -12.97
N GLU A 18 9.90 0.48 -11.68
CA GLU A 18 10.95 0.58 -10.65
C GLU A 18 12.10 -0.40 -10.88
N VAL A 19 11.84 -1.62 -11.36
CA VAL A 19 12.91 -2.62 -11.57
C VAL A 19 13.58 -2.53 -12.93
N THR A 20 12.94 -1.91 -13.93
CA THR A 20 13.49 -1.78 -15.28
C THR A 20 14.03 -0.38 -15.58
N GLY A 21 13.57 0.64 -14.86
CA GLY A 21 13.82 2.06 -15.16
C GLY A 21 13.10 2.56 -16.43
N ILE A 22 12.10 1.82 -16.94
CA ILE A 22 11.36 2.18 -18.14
C ILE A 22 10.03 2.81 -17.75
N ASP A 23 9.79 4.04 -18.18
CA ASP A 23 8.49 4.73 -18.09
C ASP A 23 7.52 4.14 -19.13
N ILE A 24 6.63 3.25 -18.66
CA ILE A 24 5.70 2.51 -19.53
C ILE A 24 4.67 3.47 -20.17
N VAL A 25 4.23 4.50 -19.45
CA VAL A 25 3.28 5.49 -19.99
C VAL A 25 3.93 6.28 -21.12
N LYS A 26 5.16 6.75 -20.92
CA LYS A 26 5.93 7.44 -21.95
C LYS A 26 6.22 6.53 -23.15
N ALA A 27 6.53 5.26 -22.90
CA ALA A 27 6.72 4.27 -23.95
C ALA A 27 5.45 4.10 -24.82
N GLN A 28 4.29 3.99 -24.19
CA GLN A 28 3.00 3.92 -24.92
C GLN A 28 2.74 5.16 -25.78
N ILE A 29 3.00 6.35 -25.25
CA ILE A 29 2.86 7.61 -26.01
C ILE A 29 3.77 7.61 -27.23
N LYS A 30 5.04 7.21 -27.06
CA LYS A 30 6.02 7.17 -28.15
C LYS A 30 5.65 6.16 -29.24
N ILE A 31 5.11 5.01 -28.84
CA ILE A 31 4.59 4.03 -29.81
C ILE A 31 3.39 4.61 -30.58
N ALA A 32 2.49 5.33 -29.91
CA ALA A 32 1.35 5.98 -30.55
C ALA A 32 1.77 7.12 -31.50
N GLU A 33 2.91 7.76 -31.26
CA GLU A 33 3.54 8.74 -32.17
C GLU A 33 4.24 8.07 -33.37
N GLY A 34 4.31 6.73 -33.41
CA GLY A 34 4.91 5.97 -34.52
C GLY A 34 6.38 5.57 -34.30
N GLU A 35 6.92 5.82 -33.12
CA GLU A 35 8.29 5.40 -32.80
C GLU A 35 8.38 3.88 -32.70
N LYS A 36 9.54 3.35 -33.03
CA LYS A 36 9.82 1.89 -33.00
C LYS A 36 10.73 1.53 -31.82
N ILE A 37 10.56 0.31 -31.32
CA ILE A 37 11.41 -0.27 -30.29
C ILE A 37 12.88 -0.24 -30.79
N GLY A 38 13.77 0.22 -29.94
CA GLY A 38 15.20 0.39 -30.23
C GLY A 38 15.59 1.70 -30.93
N ASN A 39 14.63 2.53 -31.36
CA ASN A 39 14.90 3.79 -32.04
C ASN A 39 14.74 5.03 -31.16
N HIS A 40 14.18 4.87 -30.00
CA HIS A 40 13.96 5.97 -29.05
C HIS A 40 14.40 5.60 -27.65
N PRO A 41 15.02 6.49 -26.84
CA PRO A 41 15.48 6.18 -25.47
C PRO A 41 14.40 5.63 -24.54
N ALA A 42 13.13 6.02 -24.72
CA ALA A 42 12.01 5.49 -23.95
C ALA A 42 11.53 4.10 -24.43
N LEU A 43 12.08 3.58 -25.54
CA LEU A 43 11.74 2.31 -26.16
C LEU A 43 13.02 1.50 -26.41
N PRO A 44 13.73 1.09 -25.35
CA PRO A 44 14.96 0.32 -25.49
C PRO A 44 14.69 -1.02 -26.21
N LYS A 45 15.71 -1.61 -26.79
CA LYS A 45 15.64 -2.97 -27.31
C LYS A 45 15.46 -3.96 -26.15
N GLN A 46 14.90 -5.14 -26.46
CA GLN A 46 14.64 -6.16 -25.43
C GLN A 46 15.93 -6.62 -24.73
N GLU A 47 17.03 -6.73 -25.46
CA GLU A 47 18.35 -7.11 -24.92
C GLU A 47 18.95 -6.09 -23.95
N ASP A 48 18.53 -4.81 -24.04
CA ASP A 48 19.00 -3.71 -23.18
C ASP A 48 18.19 -3.58 -21.89
N ILE A 49 17.09 -4.35 -21.75
CA ILE A 49 16.24 -4.30 -20.57
C ILE A 49 16.76 -5.25 -19.49
N HIS A 50 17.23 -4.69 -18.40
CA HIS A 50 17.74 -5.44 -17.26
C HIS A 50 16.92 -5.19 -16.01
N LEU A 51 16.68 -6.26 -15.25
CA LEU A 51 16.03 -6.15 -13.94
C LEU A 51 17.04 -5.69 -12.89
N ASN A 52 16.74 -4.63 -12.19
CA ASN A 52 17.57 -4.08 -11.12
C ASN A 52 16.80 -4.05 -9.78
N GLY A 53 17.17 -4.95 -8.86
CA GLY A 53 16.57 -5.02 -7.54
C GLY A 53 15.18 -5.63 -7.52
N PHE A 54 14.43 -5.28 -6.49
CA PHE A 54 13.10 -5.79 -6.18
C PHE A 54 12.14 -4.63 -5.94
N ALA A 55 10.89 -4.79 -6.35
CA ALA A 55 9.84 -3.81 -6.09
C ALA A 55 8.58 -4.50 -5.58
N ILE A 56 7.90 -3.84 -4.65
CA ILE A 56 6.61 -4.26 -4.11
C ILE A 56 5.65 -3.08 -4.23
N GLN A 57 4.42 -3.33 -4.67
CA GLN A 57 3.36 -2.33 -4.69
C GLN A 57 2.22 -2.73 -3.75
N CYS A 58 1.79 -1.80 -2.91
CA CYS A 58 0.58 -1.90 -2.11
C CYS A 58 -0.43 -0.84 -2.57
N ARG A 59 -1.70 -1.24 -2.69
CA ARG A 59 -2.82 -0.34 -2.95
C ARG A 59 -3.46 0.03 -1.63
N VAL A 60 -3.31 1.28 -1.21
CA VAL A 60 -4.01 1.80 -0.02
C VAL A 60 -5.39 2.25 -0.46
N THR A 61 -6.42 1.62 0.09
CA THR A 61 -7.83 1.83 -0.27
C THR A 61 -8.64 2.25 0.96
N THR A 62 -9.79 2.90 0.71
CA THR A 62 -10.80 3.20 1.75
C THR A 62 -11.75 2.01 1.91
N GLU A 63 -11.21 0.88 2.30
CA GLU A 63 -11.94 -0.35 2.51
C GLU A 63 -11.72 -0.89 3.92
N ASP A 64 -12.74 -1.51 4.50
CA ASP A 64 -12.68 -2.14 5.81
C ASP A 64 -12.43 -3.65 5.68
N PRO A 65 -11.19 -4.14 5.87
CA PRO A 65 -10.88 -5.56 5.73
C PRO A 65 -11.60 -6.46 6.73
N LEU A 66 -11.99 -5.92 7.90
CA LEU A 66 -12.76 -6.66 8.90
C LEU A 66 -14.24 -6.81 8.52
N ASN A 67 -14.69 -6.05 7.52
CA ASN A 67 -16.04 -6.11 6.99
C ASN A 67 -16.02 -6.44 5.49
N ASN A 68 -15.36 -7.55 5.13
CA ASN A 68 -15.24 -8.06 3.76
C ASN A 68 -14.80 -7.01 2.73
N PHE A 69 -13.87 -6.12 3.10
CA PHE A 69 -13.39 -5.01 2.25
C PHE A 69 -14.52 -4.09 1.77
N MET A 70 -15.58 -3.95 2.57
CA MET A 70 -16.64 -3.00 2.25
C MET A 70 -16.04 -1.58 2.15
N PRO A 71 -16.28 -0.87 1.05
CA PRO A 71 -15.81 0.49 0.89
C PRO A 71 -16.36 1.41 1.97
N ASP A 72 -15.51 2.27 2.52
CA ASP A 72 -15.86 3.29 3.49
C ASP A 72 -15.81 4.68 2.83
N TYR A 73 -16.76 5.52 3.18
CA TYR A 73 -16.97 6.82 2.57
C TYR A 73 -16.96 7.91 3.64
N GLY A 74 -16.53 9.09 3.26
CA GLY A 74 -16.50 10.20 4.22
C GLY A 74 -15.45 11.26 3.85
N LYS A 75 -15.23 12.18 4.77
CA LYS A 75 -14.23 13.24 4.62
C LYS A 75 -12.90 12.82 5.24
N ILE A 76 -11.83 12.90 4.47
CA ILE A 76 -10.49 12.72 5.00
C ILE A 76 -10.13 13.91 5.89
N MET A 77 -10.00 13.68 7.18
CA MET A 77 -9.65 14.72 8.17
C MET A 77 -8.13 14.95 8.23
N THR A 78 -7.35 13.87 8.09
CA THR A 78 -5.89 13.92 8.07
C THR A 78 -5.38 12.99 7.00
N TYR A 79 -4.43 13.47 6.22
CA TYR A 79 -3.68 12.67 5.27
C TYR A 79 -2.19 12.98 5.42
N ARG A 80 -1.40 11.98 5.77
CA ARG A 80 0.06 12.01 5.74
C ARG A 80 0.52 10.73 5.05
N SER A 81 1.36 10.88 4.06
CA SER A 81 1.98 9.77 3.33
C SER A 81 3.40 9.51 3.82
N ALA A 82 3.92 8.35 3.47
CA ALA A 82 5.34 8.04 3.56
C ALA A 82 6.16 8.83 2.53
N ALA A 83 7.45 8.93 2.75
CA ALA A 83 8.40 9.48 1.79
C ALA A 83 9.81 8.90 2.01
N GLY A 84 10.73 9.20 1.10
CA GLY A 84 12.14 8.86 1.21
C GLY A 84 12.65 7.96 0.08
N PHE A 85 13.93 7.62 0.16
CA PHE A 85 14.62 6.86 -0.86
C PHE A 85 13.96 5.50 -1.11
N GLY A 86 13.67 5.19 -2.38
CA GLY A 86 13.04 3.94 -2.80
C GLY A 86 11.56 3.81 -2.40
N VAL A 87 10.88 4.93 -2.14
CA VAL A 87 9.42 5.00 -1.94
C VAL A 87 8.83 5.88 -3.02
N ARG A 88 7.98 5.32 -3.85
CA ARG A 88 7.20 6.00 -4.87
C ARG A 88 5.73 6.00 -4.49
N LEU A 89 5.08 7.12 -4.69
CA LEU A 89 3.65 7.29 -4.47
C LEU A 89 2.97 7.73 -5.76
N ASP A 90 1.96 6.98 -6.17
CA ASP A 90 1.07 7.37 -7.26
C ASP A 90 -0.33 7.61 -6.65
N ALA A 91 -0.55 8.85 -6.24
CA ALA A 91 -1.76 9.24 -5.53
C ALA A 91 -2.93 9.46 -6.49
N ALA A 92 -4.12 9.06 -6.04
CA ALA A 92 -5.39 9.54 -6.55
C ALA A 92 -5.78 10.85 -5.80
N ASN A 93 -7.06 11.11 -5.60
CA ASN A 93 -7.54 12.32 -4.91
C ASN A 93 -7.42 12.22 -3.38
N ALA A 94 -6.24 11.85 -2.86
CA ALA A 94 -6.01 11.66 -1.44
C ALA A 94 -5.30 12.87 -0.82
N SER A 95 -6.07 13.78 -0.24
CA SER A 95 -5.57 14.90 0.56
C SER A 95 -6.47 15.19 1.76
N ALA A 96 -5.95 15.92 2.76
CA ALA A 96 -6.78 16.39 3.85
C ALA A 96 -7.90 17.28 3.31
N GLY A 97 -9.14 17.02 3.71
CA GLY A 97 -10.33 17.72 3.23
C GLY A 97 -11.06 17.04 2.06
N SER A 98 -10.42 16.09 1.35
CA SER A 98 -11.07 15.35 0.26
C SER A 98 -12.26 14.54 0.76
N ILE A 99 -13.31 14.48 -0.05
CA ILE A 99 -14.51 13.69 0.20
C ILE A 99 -14.42 12.42 -0.64
N ILE A 100 -14.42 11.28 0.02
CA ILE A 100 -14.51 9.97 -0.61
C ILE A 100 -15.99 9.64 -0.81
N THR A 101 -16.37 9.39 -2.04
CA THR A 101 -17.76 9.13 -2.44
C THR A 101 -17.92 7.69 -2.93
N PRO A 102 -19.14 7.12 -2.88
CA PRO A 102 -19.39 5.75 -3.37
C PRO A 102 -19.39 5.63 -4.90
N TYR A 103 -19.21 6.71 -5.62
CA TYR A 103 -19.32 6.73 -7.10
C TYR A 103 -18.00 6.47 -7.82
N TYR A 104 -16.88 6.49 -7.09
CA TYR A 104 -15.54 6.29 -7.63
C TYR A 104 -14.82 5.17 -6.89
N ASP A 105 -13.69 4.74 -7.46
CA ASP A 105 -12.82 3.73 -6.88
C ASP A 105 -12.35 4.14 -5.46
N SER A 106 -12.26 3.16 -4.56
CA SER A 106 -11.76 3.31 -3.19
C SER A 106 -10.26 3.58 -3.10
N LEU A 107 -9.52 3.53 -4.21
CA LEU A 107 -8.07 3.70 -4.23
C LEU A 107 -7.66 5.12 -3.81
N LEU A 108 -6.88 5.22 -2.74
CA LEU A 108 -6.27 6.48 -2.30
C LEU A 108 -4.90 6.71 -2.92
N VAL A 109 -4.04 5.71 -2.84
CA VAL A 109 -2.66 5.81 -3.31
C VAL A 109 -2.08 4.42 -3.57
N LYS A 110 -1.27 4.31 -4.62
CA LYS A 110 -0.34 3.20 -4.81
C LYS A 110 0.97 3.55 -4.13
N VAL A 111 1.41 2.70 -3.23
CA VAL A 111 2.73 2.78 -2.61
C VAL A 111 3.60 1.74 -3.26
N THR A 112 4.64 2.16 -3.94
CA THR A 112 5.63 1.24 -4.53
C THR A 112 6.96 1.45 -3.84
N THR A 113 7.53 0.38 -3.33
CA THR A 113 8.89 0.43 -2.77
C THR A 113 9.85 -0.36 -3.64
N TRP A 114 11.07 0.14 -3.72
CA TRP A 114 12.17 -0.50 -4.42
C TRP A 114 13.39 -0.63 -3.53
N ALA A 115 14.11 -1.74 -3.62
CA ALA A 115 15.42 -1.93 -3.02
C ALA A 115 16.26 -2.92 -3.82
N LYS A 116 17.59 -2.93 -3.55
CA LYS A 116 18.51 -3.84 -4.20
C LYS A 116 18.26 -5.30 -3.81
N HIS A 117 17.81 -5.54 -2.57
CA HIS A 117 17.52 -6.86 -2.01
C HIS A 117 16.06 -6.95 -1.59
N GLN A 118 15.47 -8.16 -1.66
CA GLN A 118 14.06 -8.40 -1.34
C GLN A 118 13.73 -8.01 0.10
N ASP A 119 14.54 -8.41 1.07
CA ASP A 119 14.33 -8.11 2.48
C ASP A 119 14.28 -6.61 2.76
N ASP A 120 15.16 -5.84 2.12
CA ASP A 120 15.18 -4.39 2.27
C ASP A 120 13.96 -3.74 1.62
N CYS A 121 13.47 -4.31 0.51
CA CYS A 121 12.26 -3.85 -0.14
C CYS A 121 11.03 -4.06 0.77
N ILE A 122 10.91 -5.24 1.39
CA ILE A 122 9.84 -5.57 2.35
C ILE A 122 9.90 -4.67 3.57
N LYS A 123 11.08 -4.52 4.22
CA LYS A 123 11.27 -3.62 5.37
C LYS A 123 10.93 -2.18 5.04
N ARG A 124 11.24 -1.74 3.83
CA ARG A 124 10.89 -0.39 3.34
C ARG A 124 9.39 -0.22 3.17
N MET A 125 8.70 -1.25 2.66
CA MET A 125 7.25 -1.24 2.55
C MET A 125 6.59 -1.21 3.95
N ASP A 126 7.04 -2.04 4.90
CA ASP A 126 6.54 -2.03 6.27
C ASP A 126 6.68 -0.64 6.91
N ARG A 127 7.86 -0.03 6.81
CA ARG A 127 8.10 1.35 7.27
C ARG A 127 7.15 2.33 6.59
N ALA A 128 7.04 2.27 5.26
CA ALA A 128 6.21 3.19 4.50
C ALA A 128 4.73 3.09 4.93
N LEU A 129 4.17 1.88 5.06
CA LEU A 129 2.79 1.68 5.50
C LEU A 129 2.57 2.23 6.92
N ARG A 130 3.51 2.03 7.85
CA ARG A 130 3.43 2.55 9.24
C ARG A 130 3.54 4.07 9.33
N GLU A 131 4.17 4.72 8.37
CA GLU A 131 4.27 6.19 8.34
C GLU A 131 2.96 6.86 7.91
N PHE A 132 2.08 6.16 7.21
CA PHE A 132 0.79 6.71 6.82
C PHE A 132 -0.07 7.10 8.02
N ARG A 133 -0.73 8.24 7.91
CA ARG A 133 -1.77 8.71 8.85
C ARG A 133 -2.96 9.20 8.05
N ILE A 134 -3.98 8.36 7.98
CA ILE A 134 -5.25 8.66 7.32
C ILE A 134 -6.32 8.62 8.39
N ARG A 135 -7.11 9.69 8.51
CA ARG A 135 -8.18 9.83 9.49
C ARG A 135 -9.45 10.31 8.80
N GLY A 136 -10.60 9.89 9.32
CA GLY A 136 -11.93 10.25 8.81
C GLY A 136 -12.59 9.17 7.98
N VAL A 137 -11.80 8.22 7.47
CA VAL A 137 -12.24 7.01 6.75
C VAL A 137 -11.45 5.80 7.23
N LYS A 138 -12.05 4.61 7.13
CA LYS A 138 -11.34 3.35 7.32
C LYS A 138 -10.45 3.07 6.12
N THR A 139 -9.39 2.33 6.34
CA THR A 139 -8.44 1.93 5.29
C THR A 139 -7.95 0.52 5.50
N ASN A 140 -7.41 -0.09 4.45
CA ASN A 140 -6.81 -1.42 4.49
C ASN A 140 -5.34 -1.43 5.00
N LEU A 141 -4.80 -0.32 5.51
CA LEU A 141 -3.38 -0.21 5.92
C LEU A 141 -2.94 -1.30 6.88
N VAL A 142 -3.71 -1.57 7.95
CA VAL A 142 -3.35 -2.58 8.96
C VAL A 142 -3.35 -3.99 8.36
N PHE A 143 -4.26 -4.27 7.43
CA PHE A 143 -4.27 -5.52 6.68
C PHE A 143 -3.01 -5.66 5.81
N LEU A 144 -2.61 -4.60 5.11
CA LEU A 144 -1.38 -4.60 4.30
C LEU A 144 -0.13 -4.80 5.18
N GLU A 145 -0.06 -4.16 6.35
CA GLU A 145 1.01 -4.40 7.34
C GLU A 145 1.05 -5.87 7.78
N SER A 146 -0.10 -6.47 8.06
CA SER A 146 -0.21 -7.89 8.43
C SER A 146 0.27 -8.81 7.29
N LEU A 147 -0.12 -8.50 6.06
CA LEU A 147 0.23 -9.29 4.88
C LEU A 147 1.73 -9.31 4.62
N ILE A 148 2.37 -8.14 4.56
CA ILE A 148 3.81 -8.06 4.23
C ILE A 148 4.72 -8.60 5.35
N ASN A 149 4.23 -8.69 6.59
CA ASN A 149 4.94 -9.29 7.72
C ASN A 149 4.57 -10.78 7.94
N ASN A 150 3.71 -11.36 7.10
CA ASN A 150 3.37 -12.77 7.20
C ASN A 150 4.58 -13.62 6.81
N LYS A 151 4.82 -14.71 7.57
CA LYS A 151 5.97 -15.59 7.38
C LYS A 151 6.05 -16.17 5.97
N ASP A 152 4.94 -16.67 5.44
CA ASP A 152 4.91 -17.25 4.10
C ASP A 152 5.20 -16.18 3.02
N PHE A 153 4.73 -14.93 3.23
CA PHE A 153 5.05 -13.83 2.34
C PHE A 153 6.56 -13.51 2.36
N LEU A 154 7.17 -13.45 3.54
CA LEU A 154 8.61 -13.20 3.73
C LEU A 154 9.47 -14.29 3.08
N GLU A 155 9.03 -15.54 3.14
CA GLU A 155 9.72 -16.70 2.55
C GLU A 155 9.43 -16.88 1.04
N GLY A 156 8.55 -16.07 0.45
CA GLY A 156 8.14 -16.19 -0.96
C GLY A 156 7.16 -17.33 -1.23
N ASN A 157 6.57 -17.92 -0.19
CA ASN A 157 5.63 -19.04 -0.28
C ASN A 157 4.19 -18.56 -0.49
N TYR A 158 3.94 -17.82 -1.57
CA TYR A 158 2.61 -17.28 -1.88
C TYR A 158 2.24 -17.43 -3.36
N ASN A 159 0.96 -17.44 -3.62
CA ASN A 159 0.37 -17.46 -4.95
C ASN A 159 -0.78 -16.44 -5.02
N THR A 160 -1.47 -16.38 -6.15
CA THR A 160 -2.59 -15.44 -6.36
C THR A 160 -3.76 -15.64 -5.40
N ASN A 161 -3.92 -16.82 -4.80
CA ASN A 161 -4.98 -17.12 -3.84
C ASN A 161 -4.53 -16.90 -2.37
N PHE A 162 -3.33 -16.39 -2.15
CA PHE A 162 -2.74 -16.23 -0.82
C PHE A 162 -3.64 -15.46 0.14
N VAL A 163 -4.17 -14.33 -0.32
CA VAL A 163 -5.06 -13.48 0.48
C VAL A 163 -6.34 -14.19 0.86
N ASP A 164 -6.93 -14.95 -0.06
CA ASP A 164 -8.22 -15.64 0.15
C ASP A 164 -8.10 -16.84 1.10
N THR A 165 -6.94 -17.48 1.11
CA THR A 165 -6.71 -18.73 1.88
C THR A 165 -6.20 -18.48 3.30
N LYS A 166 -5.56 -17.34 3.57
CA LYS A 166 -4.90 -17.03 4.85
C LYS A 166 -5.77 -16.20 5.78
N LYS A 167 -6.66 -16.87 6.54
CA LYS A 167 -7.56 -16.20 7.51
C LYS A 167 -6.83 -15.41 8.59
N GLU A 168 -5.60 -15.79 8.93
CA GLU A 168 -4.76 -15.11 9.92
C GLU A 168 -4.40 -13.67 9.53
N LEU A 169 -4.42 -13.33 8.23
CA LEU A 169 -4.21 -11.96 7.75
C LEU A 169 -5.27 -10.98 8.28
N TYR A 170 -6.43 -11.49 8.66
CA TYR A 170 -7.56 -10.71 9.18
C TYR A 170 -7.62 -10.69 10.72
N ALA A 171 -6.79 -11.50 11.39
CA ALA A 171 -6.75 -11.61 12.84
C ALA A 171 -5.86 -10.55 13.49
N TYR A 172 -6.04 -9.28 13.12
CA TYR A 172 -5.33 -8.17 13.73
C TYR A 172 -6.23 -7.31 14.60
N ASN A 173 -5.67 -6.77 15.67
CA ASN A 173 -6.36 -5.78 16.49
C ASN A 173 -6.16 -4.39 15.87
N PRO A 174 -7.24 -3.68 15.50
CA PRO A 174 -7.13 -2.31 15.03
C PRO A 174 -6.34 -1.46 16.02
N GLN A 175 -5.35 -0.70 15.52
CA GLN A 175 -4.57 0.18 16.40
C GLN A 175 -5.51 1.21 17.03
N LYS A 176 -5.59 1.20 18.37
CA LYS A 176 -6.32 2.23 19.10
C LYS A 176 -5.65 3.58 18.85
N ASP A 177 -6.44 4.59 18.53
CA ASP A 177 -5.94 5.95 18.43
C ASP A 177 -5.50 6.48 19.83
N ARG A 178 -4.85 7.66 19.83
CA ARG A 178 -4.32 8.25 21.06
C ARG A 178 -5.45 8.53 22.08
N ALA A 179 -6.60 8.98 21.63
CA ALA A 179 -7.72 9.27 22.50
C ALA A 179 -8.26 8.01 23.18
N SER A 180 -8.48 6.93 22.40
CA SER A 180 -8.89 5.63 22.93
C SER A 180 -7.88 5.04 23.92
N LYS A 181 -6.56 5.21 23.67
CA LYS A 181 -5.51 4.78 24.60
C LYS A 181 -5.57 5.57 25.91
N ILE A 182 -5.73 6.89 25.85
CA ILE A 182 -5.85 7.76 27.02
C ILE A 182 -7.11 7.41 27.83
N VAL A 183 -8.26 7.29 27.18
CA VAL A 183 -9.52 6.93 27.85
C VAL A 183 -9.43 5.55 28.51
N SER A 184 -8.82 4.56 27.81
CA SER A 184 -8.60 3.23 28.41
C SER A 184 -7.67 3.29 29.61
N TYR A 185 -6.61 4.10 29.55
CA TYR A 185 -5.69 4.29 30.68
C TYR A 185 -6.37 4.96 31.88
N LEU A 186 -7.09 6.06 31.64
CA LEU A 186 -7.85 6.76 32.70
C LEU A 186 -8.91 5.85 33.31
N GLY A 187 -9.66 5.09 32.48
CA GLY A 187 -10.64 4.12 32.96
C GLY A 187 -10.01 3.06 33.86
N ASN A 188 -8.83 2.56 33.46
CA ASN A 188 -8.09 1.60 34.30
C ASN A 188 -7.65 2.19 35.66
N ILE A 189 -7.16 3.44 35.67
CA ILE A 189 -6.81 4.13 36.93
C ILE A 189 -8.03 4.34 37.81
N ILE A 190 -9.17 4.73 37.24
CA ILE A 190 -10.38 4.97 38.00
C ILE A 190 -10.91 3.67 38.64
N VAL A 191 -10.84 2.56 37.92
CA VAL A 191 -11.40 1.27 38.40
C VAL A 191 -10.40 0.52 39.31
N ASN A 192 -9.13 0.51 38.95
CA ASN A 192 -8.11 -0.34 39.59
C ASN A 192 -7.14 0.45 40.49
N GLY A 193 -7.21 1.79 40.49
CA GLY A 193 -6.25 2.65 41.16
C GLY A 193 -4.94 2.81 40.36
N HIS A 194 -4.12 3.76 40.77
CA HIS A 194 -2.77 3.97 40.20
C HIS A 194 -1.74 3.34 41.14
N ASN A 195 -0.80 2.56 40.59
CA ASN A 195 0.19 1.83 41.39
C ASN A 195 1.08 2.73 42.26
N ASP A 196 1.28 4.00 41.88
CA ASP A 196 2.09 4.96 42.62
C ASP A 196 1.29 5.76 43.68
N ILE A 197 -0.02 5.53 43.77
CA ILE A 197 -0.92 6.18 44.74
C ILE A 197 -1.47 5.09 45.67
N SER A 198 -0.58 4.31 46.24
CA SER A 198 -0.94 3.39 47.30
C SER A 198 -0.91 4.15 48.64
N GLY A 199 -2.11 4.55 49.11
CA GLY A 199 -2.27 5.01 50.44
C GLY A 199 -2.85 6.42 50.58
N ARG A 200 -4.17 6.50 50.50
CA ARG A 200 -4.99 7.30 51.41
C ARG A 200 -6.39 6.68 51.51
#